data_7e3c6b8a299ca0392f9f6e0d6b9c061f
#
_entry.id   7e3c6b8a299ca0392f9f6e0d6b9c061f
#
_cell.length_a   1.000
_cell.length_b   1.000
_cell.length_c   1.000
_cell.angle_alpha   90.00
_cell.angle_beta   90.00
_cell.angle_gamma   90.00
#
_symmetry.space_group_name_H-M   'P 1'
#
loop_
_entity.id
_entity.type
_entity.pdbx_description
1 polymer ?
#
loop_
_entity_poly.entity_id
_entity_poly.type
_entity_poly.pdbx_seq_one_letter_code
_entity_poly.pdbx_strand_id
1 'polypeptide(L)'
;MKNTIEHPKVFISYAWGSEDYRLKVRSLATDLMGDGIDVLLDQWSLKEGNDTYAFMEQSVTDSTITNVLILLDPIYEKKANGRHGGVGTETQIISPEIYNKVKQEKFLPVIFERGENGEIPKPQYLKTMLHF
;
A
#
# COMPACT_ATOMS: atom_id res chain seq x y z
N MET A 1 7.58 27.74 -17.58
CA MET A 1 7.79 26.62 -16.88
C MET A 1 6.98 26.65 -15.67
N LYS A 2 6.62 25.62 -15.27
CA LYS A 2 5.87 25.65 -14.20
C LYS A 2 6.67 25.44 -13.02
N ASN A 3 6.51 26.25 -12.18
CA ASN A 3 7.16 26.14 -10.97
C ASN A 3 6.23 25.69 -9.96
N THR A 4 5.19 25.07 -10.39
CA THR A 4 4.24 24.57 -9.45
C THR A 4 4.89 23.48 -8.67
N ILE A 5 4.87 23.59 -7.39
CA ILE A 5 5.32 22.51 -6.55
C ILE A 5 4.22 21.50 -6.59
N GLU A 6 4.51 20.35 -7.20
CA GLU A 6 3.52 19.31 -7.25
C GLU A 6 3.56 18.53 -5.96
N HIS A 7 2.41 18.33 -5.38
CA HIS A 7 2.32 17.52 -4.20
C HIS A 7 2.51 16.06 -4.59
N PRO A 8 3.30 15.30 -3.84
CA PRO A 8 3.36 13.85 -4.07
C PRO A 8 1.97 13.26 -3.90
N LYS A 9 1.65 12.30 -4.73
CA LYS A 9 0.40 11.58 -4.61
C LYS A 9 0.71 10.13 -4.27
N VAL A 10 0.20 9.64 -3.17
CA VAL A 10 0.56 8.34 -2.62
C VAL A 10 -0.64 7.45 -2.50
N PHE A 11 -0.49 6.20 -2.90
CA PHE A 11 -1.49 5.19 -2.65
C PHE A 11 -1.02 4.35 -1.46
N ILE A 12 -1.91 4.07 -0.52
CA ILE A 12 -1.56 3.26 0.65
C ILE A 12 -2.05 1.84 0.44
N SER A 13 -1.08 0.90 0.42
CA SER A 13 -1.35 -0.52 0.31
C SER A 13 -1.19 -1.14 1.68
N TYR A 14 -2.23 -1.80 2.17
CA TYR A 14 -2.22 -2.36 3.51
C TYR A 14 -3.16 -3.57 3.61
N ALA A 15 -2.95 -4.38 4.65
CA ALA A 15 -3.79 -5.55 4.89
C ALA A 15 -4.88 -5.17 5.87
N TRP A 16 -6.03 -4.93 5.44
CA TRP A 16 -7.16 -4.37 6.18
C TRP A 16 -7.18 -4.55 7.71
N GLY A 17 -7.09 -5.72 8.24
CA GLY A 17 -7.05 -5.92 9.67
C GLY A 17 -8.32 -5.53 10.43
N SER A 18 -8.16 -5.28 11.73
CA SER A 18 -9.27 -4.91 12.60
C SER A 18 -9.69 -3.47 12.38
N GLU A 19 -10.80 -3.10 13.00
CA GLU A 19 -11.27 -1.72 12.94
C GLU A 19 -10.23 -0.76 13.53
N ASP A 20 -9.61 -1.15 14.65
CA ASP A 20 -8.57 -0.33 15.26
C ASP A 20 -7.38 -0.15 14.31
N TYR A 21 -6.99 -1.21 13.63
CA TYR A 21 -5.91 -1.15 12.66
C TYR A 21 -6.26 -0.20 11.53
N ARG A 22 -7.48 -0.29 11.02
CA ARG A 22 -7.93 0.57 9.93
C ARG A 22 -7.98 2.03 10.35
N LEU A 23 -8.31 2.29 11.61
CA LEU A 23 -8.27 3.65 12.14
C LEU A 23 -6.83 4.17 12.21
N LYS A 24 -5.87 3.32 12.56
CA LYS A 24 -4.46 3.71 12.56
C LYS A 24 -4.00 4.09 11.15
N VAL A 25 -4.41 3.31 10.16
CA VAL A 25 -4.06 3.61 8.76
C VAL A 25 -4.66 4.94 8.34
N ARG A 26 -5.91 5.17 8.69
CA ARG A 26 -6.59 6.43 8.35
C ARG A 26 -5.93 7.61 9.04
N SER A 27 -5.47 7.41 10.27
CA SER A 27 -4.77 8.46 10.99
C SER A 27 -3.45 8.81 10.32
N LEU A 28 -2.70 7.80 9.89
CA LEU A 28 -1.47 8.03 9.12
C LEU A 28 -1.76 8.80 7.84
N ALA A 29 -2.81 8.40 7.12
CA ALA A 29 -3.17 9.07 5.87
C ALA A 29 -3.52 10.53 6.12
N THR A 30 -4.26 10.81 7.20
CA THR A 30 -4.64 12.16 7.54
C THR A 30 -3.41 13.01 7.88
N ASP A 31 -2.45 12.42 8.59
CA ASP A 31 -1.21 13.12 8.92
C ASP A 31 -0.43 13.47 7.66
N LEU A 32 -0.36 12.54 6.71
CA LEU A 32 0.34 12.79 5.46
C LEU A 32 -0.33 13.92 4.68
N MET A 33 -1.65 13.95 4.67
CA MET A 33 -2.38 15.03 3.99
C MET A 33 -2.10 16.37 4.66
N GLY A 34 -1.96 16.37 5.97
CA GLY A 34 -1.61 17.58 6.70
C GLY A 34 -0.24 18.12 6.33
N ASP A 35 0.63 17.24 5.83
CA ASP A 35 1.97 17.61 5.39
C ASP A 35 2.02 17.96 3.91
N GLY A 36 0.90 18.06 3.24
CA GLY A 36 0.85 18.45 1.84
C GLY A 36 0.94 17.30 0.86
N ILE A 37 0.74 16.08 1.30
CA ILE A 37 0.79 14.90 0.45
C ILE A 37 -0.64 14.49 0.09
N ASP A 38 -0.89 14.30 -1.21
CA ASP A 38 -2.17 13.75 -1.64
C ASP A 38 -2.18 12.26 -1.34
N VAL A 39 -3.24 11.78 -0.72
CA VAL A 39 -3.32 10.37 -0.34
C VAL A 39 -4.53 9.73 -0.99
N LEU A 40 -4.29 8.58 -1.64
CA LEU A 40 -5.37 7.75 -2.15
C LEU A 40 -5.50 6.57 -1.19
N LEU A 41 -6.62 6.51 -0.50
CA LEU A 41 -6.88 5.47 0.49
C LEU A 41 -8.20 4.82 0.17
N ASP A 42 -8.24 3.48 0.16
CA ASP A 42 -9.44 2.74 -0.18
C ASP A 42 -10.63 3.11 0.70
N GLN A 43 -10.38 3.36 1.99
CA GLN A 43 -11.47 3.72 2.91
C GLN A 43 -12.22 4.98 2.49
N TRP A 44 -11.56 5.84 1.73
CA TRP A 44 -12.18 7.09 1.27
C TRP A 44 -12.67 7.02 -0.17
N SER A 45 -11.97 6.24 -1.00
CA SER A 45 -12.18 6.28 -2.45
C SER A 45 -12.86 5.04 -3.01
N LEU A 46 -12.74 3.91 -2.35
CA LEU A 46 -13.36 2.67 -2.82
C LEU A 46 -14.79 2.62 -2.34
N LYS A 47 -15.72 2.57 -3.27
CA LYS A 47 -17.14 2.59 -2.95
C LYS A 47 -17.69 1.17 -2.89
N GLU A 48 -18.78 1.03 -2.17
CA GLU A 48 -19.47 -0.24 -2.08
C GLU A 48 -19.82 -0.74 -3.48
N GLY A 49 -19.57 -2.01 -3.73
CA GLY A 49 -19.81 -2.59 -5.03
C GLY A 49 -18.64 -2.51 -5.99
N ASN A 50 -17.60 -1.75 -5.66
CA ASN A 50 -16.41 -1.68 -6.49
C ASN A 50 -15.52 -2.89 -6.25
N ASP A 51 -14.76 -3.25 -7.28
CA ASP A 51 -13.82 -4.35 -7.22
C ASP A 51 -12.54 -3.90 -6.49
N THR A 52 -12.27 -4.50 -5.33
CA THR A 52 -11.12 -4.10 -4.51
C THR A 52 -9.79 -4.38 -5.20
N TYR A 53 -9.71 -5.48 -5.94
CA TYR A 53 -8.47 -5.80 -6.67
C TYR A 53 -8.24 -4.81 -7.80
N ALA A 54 -9.29 -4.49 -8.55
CA ALA A 54 -9.17 -3.53 -9.64
C ALA A 54 -8.75 -2.16 -9.13
N PHE A 55 -9.28 -1.76 -7.97
CA PHE A 55 -8.90 -0.49 -7.37
C PHE A 55 -7.39 -0.48 -7.04
N MET A 56 -6.90 -1.56 -6.45
CA MET A 56 -5.48 -1.67 -6.13
C MET A 56 -4.63 -1.64 -7.40
N GLU A 57 -5.01 -2.42 -8.40
CA GLU A 57 -4.24 -2.50 -9.64
C GLU A 57 -4.18 -1.16 -10.35
N GLN A 58 -5.31 -0.49 -10.45
CA GLN A 58 -5.37 0.82 -11.10
C GLN A 58 -4.55 1.85 -10.34
N SER A 59 -4.60 1.80 -9.01
CA SER A 59 -3.86 2.76 -8.19
C SER A 59 -2.36 2.58 -8.31
N VAL A 60 -1.90 1.33 -8.30
CA VAL A 60 -0.46 1.06 -8.37
C VAL A 60 0.09 1.42 -9.75
N THR A 61 -0.68 1.20 -10.80
CA THR A 61 -0.21 1.43 -12.17
C THR A 61 -0.49 2.84 -12.68
N ASP A 62 -1.24 3.65 -11.94
CA ASP A 62 -1.58 5.01 -12.33
C ASP A 62 -0.33 5.89 -12.34
N SER A 63 -0.04 6.51 -13.47
CA SER A 63 1.16 7.32 -13.61
C SER A 63 1.12 8.60 -12.76
N THR A 64 -0.07 9.03 -12.32
CA THR A 64 -0.17 10.21 -11.45
C THR A 64 0.16 9.88 -9.99
N ILE A 65 0.18 8.61 -9.63
CA ILE A 65 0.59 8.18 -8.30
C ILE A 65 2.12 8.17 -8.27
N THR A 66 2.71 9.02 -7.47
CA THR A 66 4.17 9.12 -7.43
C THR A 66 4.79 7.98 -6.64
N ASN A 67 4.13 7.55 -5.57
CA ASN A 67 4.64 6.48 -4.72
C ASN A 67 3.52 5.63 -4.17
N VAL A 68 3.86 4.39 -3.86
CA VAL A 68 2.97 3.45 -3.21
C VAL A 68 3.59 3.11 -1.86
N LEU A 69 2.90 3.45 -0.78
CA LEU A 69 3.35 3.07 0.55
C LEU A 69 2.85 1.68 0.85
N ILE A 70 3.76 0.78 1.14
CA ILE A 70 3.41 -0.59 1.52
C ILE A 70 3.57 -0.67 3.04
N LEU A 71 2.46 -0.79 3.75
CA LEU A 71 2.50 -0.87 5.21
C LEU A 71 2.75 -2.31 5.61
N LEU A 72 3.97 -2.59 6.01
CA LEU A 72 4.41 -3.94 6.33
C LEU A 72 3.97 -4.35 7.73
N ASP A 73 3.30 -5.48 7.81
CA ASP A 73 2.97 -6.13 9.06
C ASP A 73 2.87 -7.63 8.80
N PRO A 74 2.78 -8.45 9.86
CA PRO A 74 2.76 -9.91 9.66
C PRO A 74 1.61 -10.40 8.79
N ILE A 75 0.45 -9.72 8.86
CA ILE A 75 -0.68 -10.12 8.03
C ILE A 75 -0.41 -9.81 6.56
N TYR A 76 0.19 -8.65 6.29
CA TYR A 76 0.54 -8.29 4.93
C TYR A 76 1.49 -9.31 4.33
N GLU A 77 2.54 -9.65 5.07
CA GLU A 77 3.53 -10.63 4.61
C GLU A 77 2.86 -11.96 4.28
N LYS A 78 2.05 -12.45 5.20
CA LYS A 78 1.39 -13.74 5.04
C LYS A 78 0.47 -13.77 3.83
N LYS A 79 -0.36 -12.74 3.69
CA LYS A 79 -1.32 -12.69 2.59
C LYS A 79 -0.63 -12.47 1.25
N ALA A 80 0.39 -11.65 1.21
CA ALA A 80 1.11 -11.39 -0.03
C ALA A 80 1.82 -12.66 -0.51
N ASN A 81 2.45 -13.39 0.40
CA ASN A 81 3.15 -14.61 0.03
C ASN A 81 2.21 -15.74 -0.38
N GLY A 82 1.00 -15.74 0.17
CA GLY A 82 0.03 -16.79 -0.17
C GLY A 82 -0.88 -16.43 -1.33
N ARG A 83 -0.62 -15.33 -2.02
CA ARG A 83 -1.53 -14.84 -3.04
C ARG A 83 -1.36 -15.60 -4.35
N HIS A 84 -2.43 -16.24 -4.79
CA HIS A 84 -2.46 -16.96 -6.05
C HIS A 84 -3.78 -16.68 -6.74
N GLY A 85 -3.73 -16.21 -7.97
CA GLY A 85 -4.93 -15.94 -8.74
C GLY A 85 -5.84 -14.98 -8.00
N GLY A 86 -7.04 -15.39 -7.65
CA GLY A 86 -8.00 -14.53 -6.98
C GLY A 86 -7.89 -14.48 -5.47
N VAL A 87 -6.97 -15.25 -4.88
CA VAL A 87 -6.87 -15.30 -3.42
C VAL A 87 -6.34 -13.99 -2.89
N GLY A 88 -7.00 -13.43 -1.89
CA GLY A 88 -6.56 -12.19 -1.27
C GLY A 88 -6.95 -10.92 -2.03
N THR A 89 -7.83 -11.03 -3.02
CA THR A 89 -8.22 -9.87 -3.82
C THR A 89 -9.13 -8.91 -3.07
N GLU A 90 -9.59 -9.29 -1.91
CA GLU A 90 -10.48 -8.44 -1.11
C GLU A 90 -9.73 -7.39 -0.30
N THR A 91 -8.40 -7.36 -0.39
CA THR A 91 -7.60 -6.38 0.35
C THR A 91 -6.82 -5.52 -0.64
N GLN A 92 -6.12 -4.53 -0.12
CA GLN A 92 -5.28 -3.66 -0.94
C GLN A 92 -3.83 -4.14 -0.97
N ILE A 93 -3.62 -5.44 -0.84
CA ILE A 93 -2.28 -6.04 -0.88
C ILE A 93 -1.84 -6.20 -2.33
N ILE A 94 -0.63 -5.74 -2.62
CA ILE A 94 -0.08 -5.80 -3.97
C ILE A 94 0.34 -7.23 -4.29
N SER A 95 -0.13 -7.73 -5.42
CA SER A 95 0.26 -9.06 -5.87
C SER A 95 1.65 -9.03 -6.51
N PRO A 96 2.37 -10.16 -6.54
CA PRO A 96 3.66 -10.20 -7.22
C PRO A 96 3.58 -9.76 -8.68
N GLU A 97 2.49 -10.11 -9.35
CA GLU A 97 2.30 -9.74 -10.76
C GLU A 97 2.26 -8.23 -10.93
N ILE A 98 1.50 -7.55 -10.07
CA ILE A 98 1.39 -6.09 -10.15
C ILE A 98 2.69 -5.42 -9.75
N TYR A 99 3.34 -5.96 -8.71
CA TYR A 99 4.63 -5.41 -8.27
C TYR A 99 5.64 -5.43 -9.41
N ASN A 100 5.65 -6.51 -10.20
CA ASN A 100 6.63 -6.67 -11.28
C ASN A 100 6.31 -5.84 -12.51
N LYS A 101 5.11 -5.27 -12.60
CA LYS A 101 4.72 -4.44 -13.74
C LYS A 101 5.18 -2.99 -13.62
N VAL A 102 5.63 -2.57 -12.45
CA VAL A 102 5.87 -1.18 -12.15
C VAL A 102 7.32 -0.99 -11.70
N LYS A 103 7.88 0.18 -11.93
CA LYS A 103 9.24 0.46 -11.48
C LYS A 103 9.32 0.34 -9.97
N GLN A 104 10.32 -0.37 -9.48
CA GLN A 104 10.43 -0.68 -8.06
C GLN A 104 10.63 0.55 -7.20
N GLU A 105 11.25 1.59 -7.74
CA GLU A 105 11.45 2.83 -6.99
C GLU A 105 10.15 3.55 -6.65
N LYS A 106 9.03 3.13 -7.26
CA LYS A 106 7.73 3.69 -6.92
C LYS A 106 7.25 3.20 -5.56
N PHE A 107 7.76 2.06 -5.09
CA PHE A 107 7.30 1.44 -3.86
C PHE A 107 8.15 1.87 -2.67
N LEU A 108 7.48 2.26 -1.57
CA LEU A 108 8.12 2.63 -0.32
C LEU A 108 7.61 1.74 0.78
N PRO A 109 8.34 0.66 1.10
CA PRO A 109 7.92 -0.21 2.22
C PRO A 109 8.16 0.48 3.55
N VAL A 110 7.15 0.46 4.40
CA VAL A 110 7.22 1.08 5.72
C VAL A 110 6.86 0.00 6.75
N ILE A 111 7.70 -0.16 7.76
CA ILE A 111 7.40 -1.12 8.82
C ILE A 111 6.32 -0.50 9.70
N PHE A 112 5.12 -1.08 9.62
CA PHE A 112 3.98 -0.60 10.39
C PHE A 112 3.83 -1.37 11.69
N GLU A 113 4.05 -2.69 11.64
CA GLU A 113 4.09 -3.54 12.83
C GLU A 113 5.11 -4.63 12.59
N ARG A 114 5.91 -4.95 13.61
CA ARG A 114 6.88 -6.03 13.50
C ARG A 114 6.24 -7.34 13.95
N GLY A 115 6.88 -8.46 13.62
CA GLY A 115 6.45 -9.76 14.08
C GLY A 115 6.70 -9.93 15.57
N GLU A 116 6.26 -11.07 16.11
CA GLU A 116 6.31 -11.32 17.55
C GLU A 116 7.72 -11.22 18.11
N ASN A 117 8.72 -11.64 17.34
CA ASN A 117 10.11 -11.62 17.80
C ASN A 117 10.85 -10.42 17.23
N GLY A 118 10.16 -9.41 16.81
CA GLY A 118 10.77 -8.20 16.28
C GLY A 118 11.20 -8.29 14.84
N GLU A 119 10.90 -9.40 14.16
CA GLU A 119 11.30 -9.57 12.77
C GLU A 119 10.54 -8.61 11.86
N ILE A 120 11.15 -8.29 10.72
CA ILE A 120 10.55 -7.40 9.73
C ILE A 120 9.70 -8.23 8.78
N PRO A 121 8.39 -7.98 8.71
CA PRO A 121 7.48 -8.79 7.90
C PRO A 121 7.48 -8.34 6.44
N LYS A 122 8.46 -8.80 5.67
CA LYS A 122 8.56 -8.48 4.26
C LYS A 122 8.04 -9.62 3.40
N PRO A 123 7.12 -9.33 2.46
CA PRO A 123 6.76 -10.30 1.44
C PRO A 123 7.97 -10.74 0.65
N GLN A 124 7.88 -11.91 0.03
CA GLN A 124 9.00 -12.49 -0.70
C GLN A 124 9.53 -11.54 -1.76
N TYR A 125 8.66 -10.85 -2.49
CA TYR A 125 9.10 -9.96 -3.56
C TYR A 125 9.78 -8.67 -3.05
N LEU A 126 9.77 -8.43 -1.73
CA LEU A 126 10.44 -7.27 -1.16
C LEU A 126 11.71 -7.60 -0.38
N LYS A 127 12.16 -8.87 -0.43
CA LYS A 127 13.26 -9.30 0.43
C LYS A 127 14.54 -8.50 0.25
N THR A 128 14.81 -8.06 -0.97
CA THR A 128 16.04 -7.32 -1.24
C THR A 128 15.86 -5.81 -1.22
N MET A 129 14.64 -5.32 -0.96
CA MET A 129 14.36 -3.91 -1.00
C MET A 129 14.65 -3.25 0.34
N LEU A 130 15.20 -2.03 0.31
CA LEU A 130 15.35 -1.25 1.53
C LEU A 130 13.98 -0.83 2.04
N HIS A 131 13.87 -0.69 3.35
CA HIS A 131 12.60 -0.33 3.98
C HIS A 131 12.78 0.82 4.96
N PHE A 132 11.68 1.39 5.34
CA PHE A 132 11.68 2.50 6.31
C PHE A 132 10.81 2.19 7.50
#